data_fae9f8b3f7f820fcd6f8fc44983fd7e6
#
_entry.id   fae9f8b3f7f820fcd6f8fc44983fd7e6
#
_cell.length_a   1.000
_cell.length_b   1.000
_cell.length_c   1.000
_cell.angle_alpha   90.00
_cell.angle_beta   90.00
_cell.angle_gamma   90.00
#
_symmetry.space_group_name_H-M   'P 1'
#
loop_
_entity.id
_entity.type
_entity.pdbx_description
1 polymer ?
#
loop_
_entity_poly.entity_id
_entity_poly.type
_entity_poly.pdbx_seq_one_letter_code
_entity_poly.pdbx_strand_id
1 'polypeptide(L)'
;LCELQSLYLLKLLPLLAILFIVFAPINSHASKFKLMEATISDINAAFNDGTLTSESLTKMYLDRIEAYDRKGPQIRAMISVNPNAAKDARALDKERQKSGPRSALHGIPIIIKDNYDTVDLPTTAGSVLLKNSRPKDDAFTVKKLRDAGAVILGKANMSEFALSFDRLSHSSLGGLTRNPYNLKRDVAGSSSGSAAAVAANFAVFATGSDTAGSIRAPANVAGTVGIKPTLGLTSRDGVVPVSLSYDVTGPIARTVEDAAIALQFMAGVDQSDPRTLESQSWQVDDYTQYLDKNALKGARIGIARDYFGGNPEVDEAINKAIAKMRALGATFVEINVPRDIRDAWTGMMELVIDREIGPQLSAYLQTVPGAGPKSLDDLIQGYKALPVESPHPIVSPARIEYYEKVAESSGVADIEYLYTVTNKLPDSRNGVVDAMDRHKLDALVFPTMPCTASPLFTNEDPTYVCNVPDPWIAGYLGCVTGFPEVTVPAGMTQHGLPIGISFYGKPYTEPRLIALAYAYEQATQARKIPPTTPPLK
;
A
#
# COMPACT_ATOMS: atom_id res chain seq x y z
N LEU A 1 -51.00 61.76 -69.29
CA LEU A 1 -51.36 62.82 -68.37
C LEU A 1 -50.47 62.79 -67.14
N CYS A 2 -49.51 63.68 -67.18
CA CYS A 2 -49.28 64.82 -66.29
C CYS A 2 -48.95 64.34 -64.87
N GLU A 3 -47.94 64.67 -64.39
CA GLU A 3 -47.08 65.82 -64.02
C GLU A 3 -46.49 65.55 -62.66
N LEU A 4 -45.33 65.74 -62.48
CA LEU A 4 -44.41 66.78 -62.03
C LEU A 4 -43.79 66.48 -60.62
N GLN A 5 -42.51 66.39 -60.64
CA GLN A 5 -41.50 67.07 -59.76
C GLN A 5 -41.66 66.92 -58.23
N SER A 6 -40.65 66.73 -57.39
CA SER A 6 -39.33 67.36 -57.39
C SER A 6 -38.45 66.75 -56.31
N LEU A 7 -37.15 66.79 -56.54
CA LEU A 7 -36.00 66.84 -55.67
C LEU A 7 -36.20 66.89 -54.15
N TYR A 8 -35.47 66.02 -53.40
CA TYR A 8 -34.56 66.44 -52.35
C TYR A 8 -33.51 65.36 -52.10
N LEU A 9 -32.25 65.73 -52.36
CA LEU A 9 -31.07 65.00 -51.91
C LEU A 9 -30.94 65.11 -50.38
N LEU A 10 -30.93 64.03 -49.68
CA LEU A 10 -30.36 63.97 -48.32
C LEU A 10 -29.26 62.90 -48.26
N LYS A 11 -28.07 63.36 -47.95
CA LYS A 11 -26.87 62.56 -47.75
C LYS A 11 -27.08 61.62 -46.56
N LEU A 12 -27.02 60.32 -46.77
CA LEU A 12 -26.86 59.32 -45.72
C LEU A 12 -25.38 59.01 -45.58
N LEU A 13 -24.77 59.46 -44.47
CA LEU A 13 -23.48 58.95 -43.96
C LEU A 13 -23.76 57.59 -43.31
N PRO A 14 -22.93 56.57 -43.56
CA PRO A 14 -22.99 55.35 -42.77
C PRO A 14 -22.23 55.59 -41.46
N LEU A 15 -22.93 55.52 -40.32
CA LEU A 15 -22.32 55.37 -38.98
C LEU A 15 -21.67 53.98 -38.89
N LEU A 16 -20.34 53.93 -38.99
CA LEU A 16 -19.57 52.73 -38.59
C LEU A 16 -19.54 52.72 -37.06
N ALA A 17 -20.40 51.89 -36.44
CA ALA A 17 -20.32 51.57 -35.04
C ALA A 17 -19.15 50.57 -34.85
N ILE A 18 -17.97 51.09 -34.45
CA ILE A 18 -16.84 50.28 -34.02
C ILE A 18 -17.18 49.69 -32.64
N LEU A 19 -17.55 48.42 -32.63
CA LEU A 19 -17.76 47.63 -31.41
C LEU A 19 -16.39 47.34 -30.81
N PHE A 20 -15.92 48.18 -29.85
CA PHE A 20 -14.78 47.88 -29.02
C PHE A 20 -15.21 46.73 -28.08
N ILE A 21 -14.88 45.48 -28.44
CA ILE A 21 -14.88 44.38 -27.50
C ILE A 21 -13.70 44.61 -26.57
N VAL A 22 -13.98 45.21 -25.41
CA VAL A 22 -13.03 45.26 -24.30
C VAL A 22 -12.87 43.84 -23.81
N PHE A 23 -11.80 43.16 -24.26
CA PHE A 23 -11.30 41.98 -23.58
C PHE A 23 -10.79 42.45 -22.19
N ALA A 24 -11.67 42.39 -21.19
CA ALA A 24 -11.22 42.42 -19.81
C ALA A 24 -10.29 41.22 -19.63
N PRO A 25 -9.06 41.39 -19.12
CA PRO A 25 -8.25 40.25 -18.75
C PRO A 25 -9.05 39.51 -17.67
N ILE A 26 -9.52 38.31 -17.99
CA ILE A 26 -9.99 37.35 -16.99
C ILE A 26 -8.74 37.00 -16.20
N ASN A 27 -8.46 37.78 -15.14
CA ASN A 27 -7.53 37.35 -14.09
C ASN A 27 -8.19 36.13 -13.42
N SER A 28 -8.12 34.97 -14.08
CA SER A 28 -8.29 33.71 -13.40
C SER A 28 -7.11 33.62 -12.44
N HIS A 29 -7.34 33.99 -11.19
CA HIS A 29 -6.56 33.43 -10.11
C HIS A 29 -6.84 31.93 -10.18
N ALA A 30 -6.08 31.21 -11.02
CA ALA A 30 -6.05 29.77 -10.99
C ALA A 30 -5.72 29.40 -9.54
N SER A 31 -6.67 28.88 -8.81
CA SER A 31 -6.46 28.47 -7.43
C SER A 31 -5.33 27.46 -7.46
N LYS A 32 -4.25 27.73 -6.74
CA LYS A 32 -3.08 26.85 -6.68
C LYS A 32 -3.57 25.46 -6.27
N PHE A 33 -3.27 24.43 -7.06
CA PHE A 33 -3.67 23.04 -6.77
C PHE A 33 -3.31 22.65 -5.33
N LYS A 34 -4.27 22.09 -4.60
CA LYS A 34 -4.10 21.65 -3.22
C LYS A 34 -3.60 20.21 -3.20
N LEU A 35 -2.29 20.02 -3.02
CA LEU A 35 -1.66 18.69 -3.01
C LEU A 35 -2.10 17.79 -1.85
N MET A 36 -2.29 18.38 -0.65
CA MET A 36 -2.55 17.60 0.58
C MET A 36 -3.87 16.87 0.47
N GLU A 37 -3.81 15.55 0.66
CA GLU A 37 -4.93 14.61 0.59
C GLU A 37 -5.61 14.52 -0.82
N ALA A 38 -4.96 15.07 -1.87
CA ALA A 38 -5.49 14.96 -3.23
C ALA A 38 -5.55 13.49 -3.67
N THR A 39 -6.71 13.10 -4.20
CA THR A 39 -6.97 11.76 -4.75
C THR A 39 -6.50 11.67 -6.22
N ILE A 40 -6.45 10.45 -6.78
CA ILE A 40 -6.23 10.23 -8.20
C ILE A 40 -7.27 10.98 -9.02
N SER A 41 -8.53 10.97 -8.57
CA SER A 41 -9.64 11.67 -9.23
C SER A 41 -9.46 13.20 -9.22
N ASP A 42 -9.06 13.81 -8.09
CA ASP A 42 -8.77 15.25 -7.99
C ASP A 42 -7.61 15.66 -8.92
N ILE A 43 -6.56 14.84 -8.96
CA ILE A 43 -5.39 15.08 -9.81
C ILE A 43 -5.78 15.01 -11.28
N ASN A 44 -6.53 13.98 -11.70
CA ASN A 44 -6.99 13.86 -13.07
C ASN A 44 -7.92 15.01 -13.47
N ALA A 45 -8.79 15.48 -12.58
CA ALA A 45 -9.59 16.68 -12.83
C ALA A 45 -8.70 17.91 -13.09
N ALA A 46 -7.65 18.13 -12.27
CA ALA A 46 -6.70 19.23 -12.44
C ALA A 46 -5.80 19.08 -13.69
N PHE A 47 -5.49 17.86 -14.11
CA PHE A 47 -4.82 17.62 -15.40
C PHE A 47 -5.73 17.95 -16.59
N ASN A 48 -7.01 17.61 -16.50
CA ASN A 48 -7.97 17.83 -17.57
C ASN A 48 -8.35 19.30 -17.75
N ASP A 49 -8.39 20.08 -16.67
CA ASP A 49 -8.65 21.52 -16.71
C ASP A 49 -7.38 22.36 -16.96
N GLY A 50 -6.20 21.72 -17.04
CA GLY A 50 -4.91 22.35 -17.33
C GLY A 50 -4.30 23.14 -16.18
N THR A 51 -4.85 23.07 -14.96
CA THR A 51 -4.30 23.74 -13.77
C THR A 51 -3.09 23.02 -13.18
N LEU A 52 -2.87 21.76 -13.56
CA LEU A 52 -1.79 20.90 -13.10
C LEU A 52 -1.15 20.17 -14.28
N THR A 53 0.16 19.89 -14.19
CA THR A 53 0.87 18.96 -15.07
C THR A 53 1.51 17.85 -14.24
N SER A 54 1.80 16.70 -14.86
CA SER A 54 2.50 15.60 -14.21
C SER A 54 3.89 16.04 -13.72
N GLU A 55 4.61 16.85 -14.51
CA GLU A 55 5.90 17.41 -14.11
C GLU A 55 5.80 18.28 -12.85
N SER A 56 4.81 19.19 -12.80
CA SER A 56 4.62 20.07 -11.63
C SER A 56 4.19 19.27 -10.40
N LEU A 57 3.28 18.30 -10.55
CA LEU A 57 2.88 17.40 -9.48
C LEU A 57 4.07 16.59 -8.94
N THR A 58 4.86 16.02 -9.84
CA THR A 58 6.08 15.27 -9.47
C THR A 58 7.02 16.12 -8.64
N LYS A 59 7.26 17.38 -9.09
CA LYS A 59 8.09 18.33 -8.33
C LYS A 59 7.51 18.61 -6.94
N MET A 60 6.21 18.81 -6.80
CA MET A 60 5.57 19.06 -5.50
C MET A 60 5.79 17.88 -4.53
N TYR A 61 5.72 16.64 -4.99
CA TYR A 61 6.02 15.47 -4.16
C TYR A 61 7.51 15.38 -3.82
N LEU A 62 8.41 15.62 -4.77
CA LEU A 62 9.87 15.63 -4.52
C LEU A 62 10.27 16.70 -3.51
N ASP A 63 9.67 17.89 -3.57
CA ASP A 63 9.91 18.96 -2.61
C ASP A 63 9.47 18.54 -1.19
N ARG A 64 8.35 17.79 -1.05
CA ARG A 64 7.91 17.24 0.23
C ARG A 64 8.83 16.13 0.75
N ILE A 65 9.29 15.24 -0.11
CA ILE A 65 10.28 14.20 0.23
C ILE A 65 11.57 14.88 0.76
N GLU A 66 12.06 15.89 0.08
CA GLU A 66 13.25 16.61 0.55
C GLU A 66 13.02 17.28 1.91
N ALA A 67 11.86 17.90 2.12
CA ALA A 67 11.55 18.66 3.34
C ALA A 67 11.30 17.76 4.56
N TYR A 68 10.67 16.60 4.40
CA TYR A 68 10.17 15.81 5.51
C TYR A 68 10.80 14.41 5.63
N ASP A 69 11.27 13.86 4.51
CA ASP A 69 11.92 12.54 4.51
C ASP A 69 13.42 12.63 4.77
N ARG A 70 14.08 13.60 4.10
CA ARG A 70 15.53 13.82 4.18
C ARG A 70 15.90 14.84 5.25
N LYS A 71 15.12 15.90 5.36
CA LYS A 71 15.28 17.00 6.32
C LYS A 71 14.14 16.98 7.35
N GLY A 72 14.03 18.03 8.16
CA GLY A 72 12.96 18.19 9.15
C GLY A 72 12.79 16.96 10.04
N PRO A 73 11.61 16.31 10.06
CA PRO A 73 11.34 15.15 10.91
C PRO A 73 12.13 13.90 10.52
N GLN A 74 12.74 13.86 9.34
CA GLN A 74 13.51 12.73 8.83
C GLN A 74 12.73 11.41 8.93
N ILE A 75 11.59 11.36 8.23
CA ILE A 75 10.71 10.18 8.22
C ILE A 75 11.45 8.93 7.72
N ARG A 76 12.39 9.08 6.78
CA ARG A 76 13.18 7.98 6.17
C ARG A 76 12.30 6.90 5.55
N ALA A 77 11.23 7.33 4.89
CA ALA A 77 10.35 6.45 4.15
C ALA A 77 10.93 6.01 2.79
N MET A 78 11.90 6.77 2.25
CA MET A 78 12.51 6.53 0.95
C MET A 78 13.94 5.99 1.07
N ILE A 79 14.22 4.85 0.45
CA ILE A 79 15.60 4.36 0.25
C ILE A 79 16.28 5.13 -0.89
N SER A 80 15.59 5.26 -2.02
CA SER A 80 16.09 6.00 -3.18
C SER A 80 15.00 6.81 -3.85
N VAL A 81 15.41 7.94 -4.45
CA VAL A 81 14.55 8.80 -5.27
C VAL A 81 14.98 8.64 -6.72
N ASN A 82 14.03 8.53 -7.63
CA ASN A 82 14.29 8.41 -9.07
C ASN A 82 14.79 9.75 -9.62
N PRO A 83 16.05 9.83 -10.09
CA PRO A 83 16.58 11.07 -10.65
C PRO A 83 15.91 11.48 -11.96
N ASN A 84 15.23 10.55 -12.63
CA ASN A 84 14.53 10.79 -13.89
C ASN A 84 13.03 11.09 -13.71
N ALA A 85 12.46 11.05 -12.51
CA ALA A 85 11.01 11.17 -12.28
C ALA A 85 10.38 12.40 -12.96
N ALA A 86 11.03 13.58 -12.85
CA ALA A 86 10.53 14.79 -13.50
C ALA A 86 10.65 14.75 -15.04
N LYS A 87 11.68 14.08 -15.57
CA LYS A 87 11.85 13.88 -17.03
C LYS A 87 10.76 12.95 -17.57
N ASP A 88 10.47 11.86 -16.85
CA ASP A 88 9.45 10.88 -17.21
C ASP A 88 8.05 11.51 -17.16
N ALA A 89 7.77 12.28 -16.11
CA ALA A 89 6.54 13.04 -15.97
C ALA A 89 6.31 14.03 -17.14
N ARG A 90 7.36 14.78 -17.53
CA ARG A 90 7.31 15.69 -18.69
C ARG A 90 7.05 14.95 -20.00
N ALA A 91 7.57 13.73 -20.15
CA ALA A 91 7.31 12.92 -21.34
C ALA A 91 5.82 12.50 -21.40
N LEU A 92 5.24 12.11 -20.25
CA LEU A 92 3.83 11.76 -20.14
C LEU A 92 2.91 12.98 -20.34
N ASP A 93 3.29 14.19 -19.89
CA ASP A 93 2.54 15.41 -20.21
C ASP A 93 2.46 15.66 -21.73
N LYS A 94 3.58 15.47 -22.46
CA LYS A 94 3.61 15.58 -23.93
C LYS A 94 2.76 14.51 -24.60
N GLU A 95 2.79 13.28 -24.07
CA GLU A 95 1.98 12.18 -24.57
C GLU A 95 0.49 12.45 -24.36
N ARG A 96 0.09 12.93 -23.18
CA ARG A 96 -1.29 13.34 -22.86
C ARG A 96 -1.80 14.40 -23.84
N GLN A 97 -0.97 15.41 -24.16
CA GLN A 97 -1.34 16.46 -25.12
C GLN A 97 -1.52 15.92 -26.55
N LYS A 98 -0.73 14.93 -26.96
CA LYS A 98 -0.74 14.37 -28.31
C LYS A 98 -1.82 13.30 -28.52
N SER A 99 -1.99 12.41 -27.55
CA SER A 99 -2.72 11.16 -27.72
C SER A 99 -3.79 10.90 -26.62
N GLY A 100 -3.93 11.80 -25.66
CA GLY A 100 -4.74 11.59 -24.46
C GLY A 100 -4.04 10.73 -23.40
N PRO A 101 -4.68 10.53 -22.24
CA PRO A 101 -4.14 9.69 -21.16
C PRO A 101 -4.25 8.21 -21.51
N ARG A 102 -3.28 7.40 -21.09
CA ARG A 102 -3.33 5.93 -21.20
C ARG A 102 -4.40 5.32 -20.28
N SER A 103 -4.50 5.85 -19.07
CA SER A 103 -5.38 5.36 -18.01
C SER A 103 -5.55 6.43 -16.92
N ALA A 104 -6.29 6.09 -15.84
CA ALA A 104 -6.40 6.92 -14.64
C ALA A 104 -5.05 7.16 -13.94
N LEU A 105 -4.03 6.32 -14.17
CA LEU A 105 -2.69 6.48 -13.61
C LEU A 105 -1.73 7.28 -14.49
N HIS A 106 -2.14 7.73 -15.67
CA HIS A 106 -1.26 8.45 -16.57
C HIS A 106 -0.78 9.77 -15.98
N GLY A 107 0.52 9.86 -15.72
CA GLY A 107 1.17 11.03 -15.10
C GLY A 107 1.04 11.08 -13.57
N ILE A 108 0.49 10.05 -12.92
CA ILE A 108 0.34 9.99 -11.46
C ILE A 108 1.65 9.50 -10.81
N PRO A 109 2.25 10.27 -9.89
CA PRO A 109 3.46 9.87 -9.17
C PRO A 109 3.15 8.83 -8.08
N ILE A 110 3.91 7.73 -8.10
CA ILE A 110 3.78 6.60 -7.18
C ILE A 110 5.13 6.20 -6.59
N ILE A 111 5.11 5.42 -5.51
CA ILE A 111 6.30 4.87 -4.86
C ILE A 111 6.25 3.35 -4.89
N ILE A 112 7.39 2.72 -5.17
CA ILE A 112 7.53 1.27 -5.26
C ILE A 112 8.26 0.77 -4.01
N LYS A 113 7.73 -0.24 -3.31
CA LYS A 113 8.43 -0.88 -2.19
C LYS A 113 9.74 -1.49 -2.68
N ASP A 114 10.79 -1.43 -1.88
CA ASP A 114 12.14 -1.74 -2.35
C ASP A 114 12.45 -3.23 -2.57
N ASN A 115 11.46 -4.09 -2.39
CA ASN A 115 11.55 -5.51 -2.78
C ASN A 115 10.93 -5.82 -4.15
N TYR A 116 10.46 -4.83 -4.91
CA TYR A 116 10.00 -5.01 -6.29
C TYR A 116 11.11 -4.61 -7.26
N ASP A 117 11.35 -5.42 -8.24
CA ASP A 117 12.30 -5.15 -9.32
C ASP A 117 11.88 -3.93 -10.13
N THR A 118 12.87 -3.07 -10.40
CA THR A 118 12.76 -1.89 -11.26
C THR A 118 14.01 -1.81 -12.13
N VAL A 119 13.81 -1.76 -13.46
CA VAL A 119 14.91 -1.79 -14.44
C VAL A 119 15.85 -0.59 -14.31
N ASP A 120 15.34 0.54 -13.84
CA ASP A 120 16.05 1.83 -13.80
C ASP A 120 16.55 2.22 -12.40
N LEU A 121 16.10 1.54 -11.35
CA LEU A 121 16.52 1.76 -9.96
C LEU A 121 17.04 0.47 -9.33
N PRO A 122 17.93 0.54 -8.32
CA PRO A 122 18.31 -0.64 -7.57
C PRO A 122 17.11 -1.28 -6.85
N THR A 123 17.10 -2.61 -6.75
CA THR A 123 16.22 -3.37 -5.88
C THR A 123 17.06 -3.98 -4.78
N THR A 124 16.93 -3.45 -3.56
CA THR A 124 17.85 -3.78 -2.48
C THR A 124 17.21 -4.59 -1.35
N ALA A 125 15.88 -4.72 -1.35
CA ALA A 125 15.14 -5.28 -0.21
C ALA A 125 15.55 -4.66 1.14
N GLY A 126 16.02 -3.40 1.13
CA GLY A 126 16.55 -2.70 2.28
C GLY A 126 17.99 -3.05 2.68
N SER A 127 18.63 -4.00 2.00
CA SER A 127 19.95 -4.51 2.39
C SER A 127 21.11 -3.70 1.79
N VAL A 128 22.08 -3.36 2.64
CA VAL A 128 23.34 -2.74 2.22
C VAL A 128 24.12 -3.66 1.26
N LEU A 129 23.97 -4.98 1.37
CA LEU A 129 24.64 -5.96 0.50
C LEU A 129 24.11 -5.91 -0.93
N LEU A 130 22.87 -5.46 -1.12
CA LEU A 130 22.22 -5.31 -2.43
C LEU A 130 22.16 -3.86 -2.92
N LYS A 131 22.89 -2.92 -2.31
CA LYS A 131 22.83 -1.49 -2.64
C LYS A 131 23.06 -1.16 -4.13
N ASN A 132 23.75 -2.01 -4.86
CA ASN A 132 24.05 -1.87 -6.29
C ASN A 132 23.29 -2.90 -7.14
N SER A 133 22.37 -3.68 -6.57
CA SER A 133 21.59 -4.69 -7.26
C SER A 133 20.67 -4.03 -8.29
N ARG A 134 20.84 -4.38 -9.57
CA ARG A 134 20.01 -3.90 -10.67
C ARG A 134 19.40 -5.07 -11.41
N PRO A 135 18.10 -5.28 -11.26
CA PRO A 135 17.37 -6.29 -12.02
C PRO A 135 17.46 -6.04 -13.52
N LYS A 136 17.22 -7.08 -14.33
CA LYS A 136 17.17 -6.96 -15.79
C LYS A 136 15.91 -6.28 -16.26
N ASP A 137 14.82 -6.57 -15.59
CA ASP A 137 13.47 -6.20 -15.96
C ASP A 137 12.71 -5.62 -14.75
N ASP A 138 11.61 -4.94 -15.01
CA ASP A 138 10.65 -4.58 -13.97
C ASP A 138 9.90 -5.83 -13.47
N ALA A 139 9.55 -5.88 -12.20
CA ALA A 139 8.56 -6.82 -11.71
C ALA A 139 7.27 -6.70 -12.53
N PHE A 140 6.54 -7.81 -12.74
CA PHE A 140 5.30 -7.80 -13.52
C PHE A 140 4.34 -6.66 -13.13
N THR A 141 4.10 -6.49 -11.84
CA THR A 141 3.25 -5.42 -11.31
C THR A 141 3.81 -4.02 -11.62
N VAL A 142 5.13 -3.83 -11.52
CA VAL A 142 5.78 -2.53 -11.83
C VAL A 142 5.64 -2.21 -13.31
N LYS A 143 5.85 -3.21 -14.19
CA LYS A 143 5.64 -3.06 -15.62
C LYS A 143 4.21 -2.61 -15.94
N LYS A 144 3.21 -3.27 -15.34
CA LYS A 144 1.80 -2.88 -15.53
C LYS A 144 1.52 -1.43 -15.10
N LEU A 145 2.07 -0.99 -13.97
CA LEU A 145 1.93 0.38 -13.48
C LEU A 145 2.59 1.39 -14.44
N ARG A 146 3.77 1.08 -14.99
CA ARG A 146 4.42 1.93 -16.02
C ARG A 146 3.62 1.96 -17.32
N ASP A 147 3.13 0.82 -17.78
CA ASP A 147 2.31 0.72 -19.00
C ASP A 147 1.02 1.53 -18.85
N ALA A 148 0.45 1.60 -17.65
CA ALA A 148 -0.67 2.47 -17.32
C ALA A 148 -0.31 3.97 -17.29
N GLY A 149 0.98 4.33 -17.34
CA GLY A 149 1.47 5.71 -17.36
C GLY A 149 1.82 6.28 -16.00
N ALA A 150 1.99 5.47 -14.95
CA ALA A 150 2.42 5.96 -13.66
C ALA A 150 3.88 6.46 -13.68
N VAL A 151 4.18 7.51 -12.89
CA VAL A 151 5.53 8.03 -12.68
C VAL A 151 6.12 7.42 -11.42
N ILE A 152 7.21 6.68 -11.53
CA ILE A 152 7.90 6.11 -10.37
C ILE A 152 8.79 7.17 -9.71
N LEU A 153 8.42 7.62 -8.50
CA LEU A 153 9.17 8.60 -7.71
C LEU A 153 10.44 8.00 -7.08
N GLY A 154 10.44 6.71 -6.80
CA GLY A 154 11.55 6.04 -6.14
C GLY A 154 11.15 4.76 -5.42
N LYS A 155 12.08 4.27 -4.57
CA LYS A 155 11.92 3.05 -3.81
C LYS A 155 11.68 3.36 -2.33
N ALA A 156 10.62 2.79 -1.77
CA ALA A 156 10.27 2.93 -0.36
C ALA A 156 11.13 2.04 0.53
N ASN A 157 11.53 2.57 1.69
CA ASN A 157 12.16 1.80 2.75
C ASN A 157 11.23 0.69 3.26
N MET A 158 11.81 -0.32 3.88
CA MET A 158 11.08 -1.49 4.37
C MET A 158 11.85 -2.16 5.51
N SER A 159 11.21 -3.06 6.26
CA SER A 159 11.99 -4.01 7.07
C SER A 159 12.79 -4.88 6.10
N GLU A 160 14.09 -4.99 6.37
CA GLU A 160 15.04 -5.63 5.45
C GLU A 160 14.64 -7.07 5.12
N PHE A 161 14.64 -7.43 3.82
CA PHE A 161 14.12 -8.70 3.29
C PHE A 161 12.71 -9.06 3.76
N ALA A 162 11.90 -8.05 4.05
CA ALA A 162 10.54 -8.17 4.59
C ALA A 162 10.42 -8.92 5.93
N LEU A 163 11.52 -9.05 6.67
CA LEU A 163 11.61 -9.67 7.99
C LEU A 163 12.06 -8.64 9.03
N SER A 164 11.35 -8.53 10.15
CA SER A 164 11.56 -7.45 11.13
C SER A 164 12.45 -7.86 12.30
N PHE A 165 12.39 -9.10 12.75
CA PHE A 165 13.05 -9.59 13.97
C PHE A 165 12.82 -8.64 15.17
N ASP A 166 13.91 -8.14 15.77
CA ASP A 166 13.92 -7.19 16.88
C ASP A 166 13.80 -5.71 16.46
N ARG A 167 13.71 -5.42 15.13
CA ARG A 167 13.78 -4.06 14.57
C ARG A 167 12.73 -3.79 13.51
N LEU A 168 11.50 -3.52 13.97
CA LEU A 168 10.44 -3.05 13.09
C LEU A 168 10.85 -1.75 12.36
N SER A 169 10.38 -1.58 11.13
CA SER A 169 10.61 -0.38 10.30
C SER A 169 12.08 -0.08 9.98
N HIS A 170 13.00 -1.03 10.15
CA HIS A 170 14.43 -0.82 9.97
C HIS A 170 15.02 -1.64 8.81
N SER A 171 15.96 -1.03 8.11
CA SER A 171 16.82 -1.70 7.13
C SER A 171 18.26 -1.22 7.24
N SER A 172 19.22 -2.06 6.89
CA SER A 172 20.65 -1.72 6.96
C SER A 172 21.04 -0.61 5.97
N LEU A 173 20.31 -0.48 4.85
CA LEU A 173 20.56 0.55 3.84
C LEU A 173 19.76 1.83 4.09
N GLY A 174 18.48 1.72 4.42
CA GLY A 174 17.58 2.87 4.58
C GLY A 174 17.51 3.42 6.01
N GLY A 175 18.00 2.66 6.99
CA GLY A 175 17.87 2.98 8.41
C GLY A 175 16.44 2.82 8.91
N LEU A 176 16.11 3.54 9.98
CA LEU A 176 14.83 3.43 10.70
C LEU A 176 13.79 4.39 10.13
N THR A 177 12.70 3.86 9.58
CA THR A 177 11.52 4.65 9.18
C THR A 177 10.72 5.05 10.42
N ARG A 178 10.32 6.31 10.51
CA ARG A 178 9.59 6.88 11.65
C ARG A 178 8.13 7.12 11.28
N ASN A 179 7.25 6.95 12.27
CA ASN A 179 5.83 7.17 12.08
C ASN A 179 5.52 8.68 11.96
N PRO A 180 4.87 9.12 10.86
CA PRO A 180 4.53 10.53 10.66
C PRO A 180 3.57 11.11 11.71
N TYR A 181 2.82 10.28 12.43
CA TYR A 181 1.96 10.72 13.53
C TYR A 181 2.70 10.92 14.84
N ASN A 182 3.75 10.12 15.08
CA ASN A 182 4.62 10.24 16.25
C ASN A 182 6.01 9.68 15.94
N LEU A 183 7.02 10.55 15.86
CA LEU A 183 8.38 10.19 15.47
C LEU A 183 9.11 9.25 16.44
N LYS A 184 8.52 8.95 17.60
CA LYS A 184 9.04 7.97 18.58
C LYS A 184 8.40 6.58 18.43
N ARG A 185 7.48 6.42 17.47
CA ARG A 185 6.78 5.18 17.17
C ARG A 185 7.24 4.60 15.84
N ASP A 186 7.16 3.28 15.71
CA ASP A 186 7.42 2.58 14.46
C ASP A 186 6.26 2.72 13.45
N VAL A 187 6.48 2.22 12.26
CA VAL A 187 5.46 2.13 11.20
C VAL A 187 5.11 0.67 10.93
N ALA A 188 5.27 -0.19 11.94
CA ALA A 188 5.20 -1.63 11.75
C ALA A 188 6.12 -2.10 10.60
N GLY A 189 5.75 -3.10 9.86
CA GLY A 189 6.53 -3.63 8.74
C GLY A 189 5.76 -4.75 8.00
N SER A 190 6.34 -5.21 6.93
CA SER A 190 7.60 -4.76 6.31
C SER A 190 7.44 -3.58 5.34
N SER A 191 6.23 -3.18 4.93
CA SER A 191 5.99 -2.03 4.02
C SER A 191 5.98 -0.68 4.75
N SER A 192 6.91 -0.51 5.72
CA SER A 192 6.96 0.67 6.59
C SER A 192 7.14 1.98 5.83
N GLY A 193 8.10 2.03 4.90
CA GLY A 193 8.33 3.22 4.07
C GLY A 193 7.17 3.52 3.14
N SER A 194 6.54 2.50 2.55
CA SER A 194 5.35 2.66 1.69
C SER A 194 4.22 3.35 2.44
N ALA A 195 3.86 2.85 3.62
CA ALA A 195 2.79 3.40 4.43
C ALA A 195 3.12 4.81 4.96
N ALA A 196 4.36 5.01 5.47
CA ALA A 196 4.81 6.32 5.94
C ALA A 196 4.81 7.38 4.84
N ALA A 197 5.29 7.03 3.63
CA ALA A 197 5.32 7.93 2.48
C ALA A 197 3.92 8.37 2.05
N VAL A 198 2.98 7.42 1.95
CA VAL A 198 1.57 7.72 1.61
C VAL A 198 0.92 8.57 2.69
N ALA A 199 1.12 8.23 3.97
CA ALA A 199 0.60 8.99 5.10
C ALA A 199 1.12 10.44 5.10
N ALA A 200 2.41 10.64 4.78
CA ALA A 200 3.08 11.93 4.72
C ALA A 200 2.79 12.73 3.42
N ASN A 201 1.93 12.22 2.54
CA ASN A 201 1.66 12.82 1.23
C ASN A 201 2.93 12.99 0.37
N PHE A 202 3.76 11.93 0.26
CA PHE A 202 4.90 11.89 -0.66
C PHE A 202 4.54 11.26 -2.00
N ALA A 203 3.41 10.57 -2.09
CA ALA A 203 2.78 10.07 -3.29
C ALA A 203 1.28 9.84 -3.04
N VAL A 204 0.52 9.51 -4.09
CA VAL A 204 -0.91 9.17 -3.96
C VAL A 204 -1.06 7.77 -3.35
N PHE A 205 -0.31 6.80 -3.87
CA PHE A 205 -0.21 5.46 -3.33
C PHE A 205 1.20 4.88 -3.47
N ALA A 206 1.44 3.79 -2.77
CA ALA A 206 2.65 3.00 -2.89
C ALA A 206 2.32 1.51 -3.00
N THR A 207 3.24 0.72 -3.58
CA THR A 207 3.13 -0.73 -3.52
C THR A 207 3.56 -1.26 -2.15
N GLY A 208 2.93 -2.33 -1.70
CA GLY A 208 3.31 -3.11 -0.53
C GLY A 208 3.39 -4.58 -0.86
N SER A 209 3.98 -5.38 0.00
CA SER A 209 3.90 -6.84 -0.02
C SER A 209 3.56 -7.36 1.37
N ASP A 210 2.86 -8.49 1.44
CA ASP A 210 2.31 -9.02 2.69
C ASP A 210 2.53 -10.54 2.75
N THR A 211 3.29 -10.99 3.74
CA THR A 211 3.52 -12.40 4.05
C THR A 211 2.85 -12.76 5.37
N ALA A 212 2.94 -11.83 6.36
CA ALA A 212 2.41 -12.02 7.72
C ALA A 212 1.80 -10.71 8.26
N GLY A 213 1.11 -9.92 7.42
CA GLY A 213 0.51 -8.63 7.80
C GLY A 213 1.21 -7.41 7.22
N SER A 214 2.19 -7.58 6.33
CA SER A 214 3.12 -6.51 5.94
C SER A 214 2.56 -5.42 5.00
N ILE A 215 1.32 -5.47 4.55
CA ILE A 215 0.55 -4.35 3.97
C ILE A 215 -0.33 -3.76 5.06
N ARG A 216 -1.07 -4.61 5.76
CA ARG A 216 -2.16 -4.25 6.67
C ARG A 216 -1.68 -3.57 7.94
N ALA A 217 -0.67 -4.13 8.60
CA ALA A 217 -0.12 -3.56 9.82
C ALA A 217 0.50 -2.16 9.58
N PRO A 218 1.37 -1.93 8.56
CA PRO A 218 1.82 -0.58 8.24
C PRO A 218 0.70 0.37 7.87
N ALA A 219 -0.30 -0.07 7.09
CA ALA A 219 -1.45 0.75 6.75
C ALA A 219 -2.24 1.16 8.00
N ASN A 220 -2.47 0.23 8.93
CA ASN A 220 -3.13 0.49 10.21
C ASN A 220 -2.43 1.60 11.01
N VAL A 221 -1.14 1.43 11.31
CA VAL A 221 -0.41 2.37 12.19
C VAL A 221 -0.01 3.68 11.50
N ALA A 222 -0.10 3.75 10.17
CA ALA A 222 0.10 4.96 9.39
C ALA A 222 -1.21 5.64 8.98
N GLY A 223 -2.38 5.14 9.45
CA GLY A 223 -3.67 5.73 9.15
C GLY A 223 -3.98 5.80 7.65
N THR A 224 -3.61 4.78 6.90
CA THR A 224 -3.83 4.63 5.46
C THR A 224 -4.73 3.44 5.16
N VAL A 225 -5.15 3.30 3.91
CA VAL A 225 -5.88 2.13 3.40
C VAL A 225 -4.87 1.15 2.83
N GLY A 226 -4.97 -0.12 3.21
CA GLY A 226 -4.17 -1.20 2.65
C GLY A 226 -5.06 -2.31 2.10
N ILE A 227 -4.80 -2.78 0.88
CA ILE A 227 -5.48 -3.95 0.32
C ILE A 227 -4.46 -5.08 0.20
N LYS A 228 -4.67 -6.14 0.97
CA LYS A 228 -4.07 -7.43 0.73
C LYS A 228 -5.05 -8.22 -0.14
N PRO A 229 -4.80 -8.41 -1.43
CA PRO A 229 -5.73 -9.17 -2.27
C PRO A 229 -5.63 -10.68 -2.00
N THR A 230 -6.50 -11.44 -2.64
CA THR A 230 -6.42 -12.90 -2.70
C THR A 230 -5.06 -13.33 -3.23
N LEU A 231 -4.45 -14.34 -2.61
CA LEU A 231 -3.21 -14.94 -3.06
C LEU A 231 -3.33 -15.40 -4.53
N GLY A 232 -2.50 -14.84 -5.40
CA GLY A 232 -2.52 -15.08 -6.84
C GLY A 232 -3.40 -14.12 -7.66
N LEU A 233 -4.09 -13.14 -7.03
CA LEU A 233 -4.75 -12.08 -7.81
C LEU A 233 -3.75 -11.10 -8.43
N THR A 234 -2.63 -10.88 -7.77
CA THR A 234 -1.48 -10.08 -8.21
C THR A 234 -0.25 -10.97 -8.31
N SER A 235 0.62 -10.71 -9.29
CA SER A 235 1.86 -11.46 -9.48
C SER A 235 2.93 -11.11 -8.45
N ARG A 236 3.78 -12.10 -8.14
CA ARG A 236 4.99 -11.99 -7.31
C ARG A 236 6.27 -12.08 -8.15
N ASP A 237 6.16 -12.20 -9.47
CA ASP A 237 7.31 -12.19 -10.37
C ASP A 237 8.08 -10.87 -10.25
N GLY A 238 9.40 -10.97 -10.08
CA GLY A 238 10.28 -9.84 -9.82
C GLY A 238 10.11 -9.20 -8.43
N VAL A 239 9.52 -9.92 -7.46
CA VAL A 239 9.45 -9.49 -6.06
C VAL A 239 10.34 -10.37 -5.19
N VAL A 240 11.23 -9.76 -4.40
CA VAL A 240 12.11 -10.51 -3.48
C VAL A 240 11.23 -11.31 -2.50
N PRO A 241 11.31 -12.64 -2.50
CA PRO A 241 10.40 -13.50 -1.75
C PRO A 241 10.77 -13.62 -0.27
N VAL A 242 9.75 -13.90 0.55
CA VAL A 242 9.90 -14.47 1.89
C VAL A 242 9.34 -15.90 1.89
N SER A 243 8.11 -16.08 1.43
CA SER A 243 7.44 -17.36 1.35
C SER A 243 6.34 -17.30 0.28
N LEU A 244 6.55 -17.95 -0.85
CA LEU A 244 5.60 -17.95 -1.97
C LEU A 244 4.28 -18.66 -1.62
N SER A 245 4.22 -19.41 -0.51
CA SER A 245 2.95 -19.93 0.03
C SER A 245 2.08 -18.84 0.64
N TYR A 246 2.66 -17.69 1.03
CA TYR A 246 1.95 -16.61 1.72
C TYR A 246 2.10 -15.24 1.05
N ASP A 247 3.17 -15.01 0.29
CA ASP A 247 3.50 -13.69 -0.26
C ASP A 247 2.41 -13.19 -1.21
N VAL A 248 1.97 -11.95 -0.98
CA VAL A 248 1.00 -11.24 -1.80
C VAL A 248 1.49 -9.81 -2.03
N THR A 249 1.27 -9.28 -3.21
CA THR A 249 1.52 -7.87 -3.56
C THR A 249 0.20 -7.09 -3.53
N GLY A 250 0.24 -5.80 -3.14
CA GLY A 250 -0.97 -4.99 -3.08
C GLY A 250 -0.70 -3.51 -2.81
N PRO A 251 -1.72 -2.65 -2.94
CA PRO A 251 -1.58 -1.21 -2.76
C PRO A 251 -1.72 -0.75 -1.31
N ILE A 252 -1.05 0.37 -1.00
CA ILE A 252 -1.28 1.21 0.17
C ILE A 252 -1.60 2.62 -0.33
N ALA A 253 -2.77 3.16 0.01
CA ALA A 253 -3.26 4.47 -0.44
C ALA A 253 -3.88 5.26 0.70
N ARG A 254 -4.27 6.54 0.47
CA ARG A 254 -4.96 7.33 1.49
C ARG A 254 -6.45 7.05 1.55
N THR A 255 -7.06 6.65 0.43
CA THR A 255 -8.50 6.40 0.29
C THR A 255 -8.76 5.02 -0.27
N VAL A 256 -9.96 4.49 -0.02
CA VAL A 256 -10.41 3.22 -0.61
C VAL A 256 -10.52 3.35 -2.14
N GLU A 257 -10.92 4.50 -2.66
CA GLU A 257 -10.98 4.78 -4.10
C GLU A 257 -9.59 4.66 -4.74
N ASP A 258 -8.58 5.36 -4.21
CA ASP A 258 -7.21 5.31 -4.74
C ASP A 258 -6.61 3.88 -4.63
N ALA A 259 -6.91 3.16 -3.55
CA ALA A 259 -6.48 1.78 -3.38
C ALA A 259 -7.15 0.83 -4.39
N ALA A 260 -8.44 1.04 -4.69
CA ALA A 260 -9.18 0.28 -5.71
C ALA A 260 -8.61 0.53 -7.11
N ILE A 261 -8.35 1.81 -7.46
CA ILE A 261 -7.71 2.18 -8.73
C ILE A 261 -6.31 1.54 -8.82
N ALA A 262 -5.50 1.61 -7.76
CA ALA A 262 -4.18 1.00 -7.76
C ALA A 262 -4.25 -0.53 -7.94
N LEU A 263 -5.17 -1.22 -7.23
CA LEU A 263 -5.35 -2.67 -7.35
C LEU A 263 -5.71 -3.08 -8.79
N GLN A 264 -6.55 -2.33 -9.47
CA GLN A 264 -6.93 -2.56 -10.87
C GLN A 264 -5.71 -2.69 -11.80
N PHE A 265 -4.72 -1.83 -11.61
CA PHE A 265 -3.50 -1.85 -12.42
C PHE A 265 -2.42 -2.79 -11.87
N MET A 266 -2.57 -3.34 -10.67
CA MET A 266 -1.68 -4.34 -10.09
C MET A 266 -2.14 -5.77 -10.38
N ALA A 267 -3.45 -6.03 -10.40
CA ALA A 267 -4.03 -7.34 -10.66
C ALA A 267 -3.77 -7.81 -12.09
N GLY A 268 -3.61 -9.12 -12.28
CA GLY A 268 -3.43 -9.69 -13.61
C GLY A 268 -2.83 -11.09 -13.58
N VAL A 269 -3.08 -11.84 -14.65
CA VAL A 269 -2.50 -13.16 -14.87
C VAL A 269 -1.10 -13.03 -15.45
N ASP A 270 -0.15 -13.72 -14.84
CA ASP A 270 1.26 -13.75 -15.20
C ASP A 270 1.74 -15.20 -15.37
N GLN A 271 2.27 -15.54 -16.54
CA GLN A 271 2.78 -16.89 -16.83
C GLN A 271 4.04 -17.22 -16.00
N SER A 272 4.77 -16.19 -15.54
CA SER A 272 5.97 -16.36 -14.70
C SER A 272 5.61 -16.65 -13.23
N ASP A 273 4.39 -16.33 -12.81
CA ASP A 273 3.84 -16.69 -11.50
C ASP A 273 2.60 -17.60 -11.66
N PRO A 274 2.77 -18.93 -11.72
CA PRO A 274 1.67 -19.87 -11.95
C PRO A 274 0.51 -19.74 -10.98
N ARG A 275 0.73 -19.17 -9.77
CA ARG A 275 -0.35 -18.94 -8.81
C ARG A 275 -1.42 -17.99 -9.34
N THR A 276 -1.06 -17.09 -10.24
CA THR A 276 -2.01 -16.13 -10.83
C THR A 276 -2.98 -16.77 -11.81
N LEU A 277 -2.69 -17.96 -12.33
CA LEU A 277 -3.58 -18.68 -13.26
C LEU A 277 -4.92 -19.02 -12.60
N GLU A 278 -4.93 -19.25 -11.29
CA GLU A 278 -6.17 -19.54 -10.52
C GLU A 278 -7.11 -18.32 -10.50
N SER A 279 -6.58 -17.11 -10.66
CA SER A 279 -7.36 -15.88 -10.64
C SER A 279 -7.97 -15.50 -12.00
N GLN A 280 -7.68 -16.22 -13.07
CA GLN A 280 -8.06 -15.84 -14.44
C GLN A 280 -9.56 -15.54 -14.60
N SER A 281 -10.43 -16.33 -13.96
CA SER A 281 -11.88 -16.15 -14.01
C SER A 281 -12.41 -15.07 -13.05
N TRP A 282 -11.53 -14.47 -12.24
CA TRP A 282 -11.87 -13.53 -11.18
C TRP A 282 -11.27 -12.12 -11.41
N GLN A 283 -10.63 -11.93 -12.56
CA GLN A 283 -10.07 -10.61 -12.90
C GLN A 283 -11.20 -9.58 -13.06
N VAL A 284 -10.97 -8.40 -12.51
CA VAL A 284 -11.92 -7.28 -12.56
C VAL A 284 -11.25 -6.14 -13.33
N ASP A 285 -11.88 -5.69 -14.41
CA ASP A 285 -11.35 -4.63 -15.26
C ASP A 285 -11.39 -3.25 -14.58
N ASP A 286 -12.39 -3.03 -13.74
CA ASP A 286 -12.58 -1.76 -13.04
C ASP A 286 -13.17 -1.98 -11.64
N TYR A 287 -12.33 -1.82 -10.61
CA TYR A 287 -12.77 -1.91 -9.21
C TYR A 287 -13.57 -0.68 -8.75
N THR A 288 -13.50 0.45 -9.48
CA THR A 288 -14.23 1.67 -9.07
C THR A 288 -15.74 1.55 -9.23
N GLN A 289 -16.21 0.64 -10.08
CA GLN A 289 -17.65 0.34 -10.23
C GLN A 289 -18.29 -0.21 -8.94
N TYR A 290 -17.48 -0.69 -7.98
CA TYR A 290 -17.97 -1.22 -6.70
C TYR A 290 -17.94 -0.18 -5.56
N LEU A 291 -17.58 1.07 -5.83
CA LEU A 291 -17.56 2.16 -4.85
C LEU A 291 -18.98 2.63 -4.51
N ASP A 292 -19.68 1.86 -3.69
CA ASP A 292 -21.07 2.12 -3.29
C ASP A 292 -21.14 2.61 -1.84
N LYS A 293 -21.57 3.86 -1.64
CA LYS A 293 -21.79 4.47 -0.31
C LYS A 293 -22.86 3.76 0.53
N ASN A 294 -23.74 2.97 -0.10
CA ASN A 294 -24.83 2.26 0.54
C ASN A 294 -24.55 0.77 0.77
N ALA A 295 -23.35 0.28 0.45
CA ALA A 295 -23.00 -1.15 0.48
C ALA A 295 -23.18 -1.81 1.85
N LEU A 296 -23.19 -1.04 2.94
CA LEU A 296 -23.42 -1.53 4.31
C LEU A 296 -24.92 -1.85 4.57
N LYS A 297 -25.84 -1.28 3.78
CA LYS A 297 -27.28 -1.56 3.95
C LYS A 297 -27.59 -3.03 3.59
N GLY A 298 -28.08 -3.77 4.58
CA GLY A 298 -28.39 -5.20 4.43
C GLY A 298 -27.18 -6.13 4.49
N ALA A 299 -25.95 -5.59 4.62
CA ALA A 299 -24.77 -6.40 4.78
C ALA A 299 -24.82 -7.23 6.08
N ARG A 300 -24.33 -8.47 6.00
CA ARG A 300 -24.22 -9.38 7.16
C ARG A 300 -22.74 -9.63 7.44
N ILE A 301 -22.27 -9.17 8.59
CA ILE A 301 -20.85 -9.10 8.92
C ILE A 301 -20.56 -9.88 10.20
N GLY A 302 -19.51 -10.69 10.18
CA GLY A 302 -19.00 -11.39 11.36
C GLY A 302 -18.06 -10.49 12.16
N ILE A 303 -18.10 -10.58 13.50
CA ILE A 303 -17.11 -9.93 14.37
C ILE A 303 -16.18 -11.02 14.91
N ALA A 304 -14.90 -10.97 14.57
CA ALA A 304 -13.88 -11.88 15.11
C ALA A 304 -13.36 -11.34 16.46
N ARG A 305 -14.11 -11.65 17.55
CA ARG A 305 -13.79 -11.14 18.90
C ARG A 305 -12.47 -11.63 19.46
N ASP A 306 -11.95 -12.74 18.98
CA ASP A 306 -10.67 -13.30 19.40
C ASP A 306 -9.48 -12.35 19.18
N TYR A 307 -9.63 -11.34 18.32
CA TYR A 307 -8.59 -10.34 18.00
C TYR A 307 -8.70 -9.03 18.80
N PHE A 308 -9.59 -8.98 19.78
CA PHE A 308 -9.75 -7.84 20.71
C PHE A 308 -8.93 -8.06 21.99
N GLY A 309 -8.89 -7.06 22.86
CA GLY A 309 -8.27 -7.15 24.19
C GLY A 309 -6.82 -6.69 24.26
N GLY A 310 -6.22 -6.28 23.15
CA GLY A 310 -4.83 -5.80 23.15
C GLY A 310 -4.68 -4.39 23.74
N ASN A 311 -5.49 -3.46 23.29
CA ASN A 311 -5.48 -2.08 23.77
C ASN A 311 -6.92 -1.56 23.91
N PRO A 312 -7.31 -1.02 25.08
CA PRO A 312 -8.69 -0.55 25.32
C PRO A 312 -9.16 0.54 24.35
N GLU A 313 -8.28 1.46 23.92
CA GLU A 313 -8.63 2.50 22.96
C GLU A 313 -8.86 1.93 21.55
N VAL A 314 -8.11 0.88 21.18
CA VAL A 314 -8.34 0.13 19.94
C VAL A 314 -9.71 -0.54 19.99
N ASP A 315 -10.00 -1.28 21.06
CA ASP A 315 -11.28 -1.97 21.22
C ASP A 315 -12.47 -1.00 21.18
N GLU A 316 -12.34 0.16 21.86
CA GLU A 316 -13.36 1.22 21.85
C GLU A 316 -13.59 1.78 20.44
N ALA A 317 -12.51 2.08 19.71
CA ALA A 317 -12.61 2.61 18.33
C ALA A 317 -13.28 1.60 17.38
N ILE A 318 -12.93 0.32 17.47
CA ILE A 318 -13.55 -0.73 16.65
C ILE A 318 -15.01 -0.95 17.03
N ASN A 319 -15.37 -0.92 18.32
CA ASN A 319 -16.77 -1.01 18.74
C ASN A 319 -17.59 0.20 18.24
N LYS A 320 -17.02 1.42 18.22
CA LYS A 320 -17.64 2.61 17.60
C LYS A 320 -17.83 2.42 16.10
N ALA A 321 -16.84 1.85 15.40
CA ALA A 321 -16.94 1.53 13.98
C ALA A 321 -18.07 0.52 13.70
N ILE A 322 -18.17 -0.54 14.48
CA ILE A 322 -19.26 -1.53 14.39
C ILE A 322 -20.62 -0.86 14.63
N ALA A 323 -20.75 -0.02 15.66
CA ALA A 323 -21.99 0.72 15.96
C ALA A 323 -22.37 1.64 14.78
N LYS A 324 -21.40 2.33 14.17
CA LYS A 324 -21.64 3.16 12.98
C LYS A 324 -22.15 2.34 11.79
N MET A 325 -21.53 1.18 11.52
CA MET A 325 -21.97 0.29 10.43
C MET A 325 -23.38 -0.28 10.70
N ARG A 326 -23.73 -0.59 11.96
CA ARG A 326 -25.11 -0.96 12.34
C ARG A 326 -26.11 0.15 12.03
N ALA A 327 -25.77 1.38 12.34
CA ALA A 327 -26.61 2.55 12.04
C ALA A 327 -26.78 2.77 10.52
N LEU A 328 -25.86 2.26 9.69
CA LEU A 328 -25.92 2.26 8.23
C LEU A 328 -26.66 1.03 7.66
N GLY A 329 -27.22 0.18 8.52
CA GLY A 329 -28.07 -0.95 8.12
C GLY A 329 -27.38 -2.30 8.00
N ALA A 330 -26.13 -2.44 8.46
CA ALA A 330 -25.45 -3.72 8.54
C ALA A 330 -25.91 -4.53 9.77
N THR A 331 -25.95 -5.85 9.64
CA THR A 331 -26.22 -6.80 10.73
C THR A 331 -24.94 -7.52 11.12
N PHE A 332 -24.81 -7.88 12.41
CA PHE A 332 -23.57 -8.46 12.92
C PHE A 332 -23.82 -9.78 13.69
N VAL A 333 -22.86 -10.71 13.54
CA VAL A 333 -22.82 -12.00 14.27
C VAL A 333 -21.42 -12.13 14.87
N GLU A 334 -21.30 -12.52 16.11
CA GLU A 334 -19.98 -12.85 16.70
C GLU A 334 -19.50 -14.21 16.18
N ILE A 335 -18.24 -14.27 15.79
CA ILE A 335 -17.60 -15.45 15.21
C ILE A 335 -16.36 -15.78 16.03
N ASN A 336 -16.21 -17.03 16.39
CA ASN A 336 -14.97 -17.55 16.95
C ASN A 336 -14.03 -17.95 15.81
N VAL A 337 -12.81 -17.43 15.83
CA VAL A 337 -11.76 -17.82 14.89
C VAL A 337 -11.25 -19.22 15.28
N PRO A 338 -11.13 -20.16 14.34
CA PRO A 338 -10.57 -21.49 14.62
C PRO A 338 -9.20 -21.39 15.32
N ARG A 339 -8.95 -22.30 16.26
CA ARG A 339 -7.74 -22.25 17.08
C ARG A 339 -6.45 -22.41 16.27
N ASP A 340 -6.46 -23.28 15.27
CA ASP A 340 -5.34 -23.52 14.36
C ASP A 340 -4.93 -22.24 13.61
N ILE A 341 -5.88 -21.34 13.34
CA ILE A 341 -5.62 -20.04 12.72
C ILE A 341 -5.10 -19.02 13.76
N ARG A 342 -5.64 -19.03 14.99
CA ARG A 342 -5.12 -18.15 16.05
C ARG A 342 -3.69 -18.51 16.45
N ASP A 343 -3.40 -19.81 16.48
CA ASP A 343 -2.07 -20.35 16.78
C ASP A 343 -1.20 -20.54 15.50
N ALA A 344 -1.58 -19.93 14.37
CA ALA A 344 -1.02 -20.22 13.05
C ALA A 344 0.48 -19.95 12.94
N TRP A 345 1.00 -18.94 13.67
CA TRP A 345 2.42 -18.65 13.62
C TRP A 345 3.25 -19.89 14.01
N THR A 346 3.07 -20.41 15.20
CA THR A 346 3.81 -21.58 15.69
C THR A 346 3.33 -22.92 15.10
N GLY A 347 2.06 -22.99 14.69
CA GLY A 347 1.46 -24.22 14.16
C GLY A 347 1.73 -24.50 12.68
N MET A 348 1.95 -23.46 11.88
CA MET A 348 2.06 -23.58 10.41
C MET A 348 3.03 -22.59 9.78
N MET A 349 2.93 -21.28 10.12
CA MET A 349 3.58 -20.23 9.35
C MET A 349 5.10 -20.24 9.52
N GLU A 350 5.59 -20.36 10.75
CA GLU A 350 7.03 -20.40 11.02
C GLU A 350 7.70 -21.55 10.26
N LEU A 351 7.12 -22.76 10.33
CA LEU A 351 7.63 -23.92 9.59
C LEU A 351 7.71 -23.65 8.09
N VAL A 352 6.62 -23.16 7.49
CA VAL A 352 6.57 -22.94 6.03
C VAL A 352 7.57 -21.89 5.61
N ILE A 353 7.64 -20.76 6.32
CA ILE A 353 8.60 -19.68 6.05
C ILE A 353 10.04 -20.19 6.18
N ASP A 354 10.36 -20.91 7.26
CA ASP A 354 11.70 -21.48 7.51
C ASP A 354 12.15 -22.43 6.40
N ARG A 355 11.23 -23.17 5.77
CA ARG A 355 11.54 -24.11 4.68
C ARG A 355 11.62 -23.45 3.31
N GLU A 356 10.89 -22.36 3.11
CA GLU A 356 10.80 -21.70 1.81
C GLU A 356 11.83 -20.60 1.58
N ILE A 357 12.16 -19.82 2.63
CA ILE A 357 12.96 -18.61 2.47
C ILE A 357 14.35 -18.86 1.88
N GLY A 358 15.07 -19.87 2.35
CA GLY A 358 16.43 -20.17 1.88
C GLY A 358 16.47 -20.48 0.37
N PRO A 359 15.76 -21.50 -0.12
CA PRO A 359 15.73 -21.85 -1.53
C PRO A 359 15.11 -20.78 -2.42
N GLN A 360 14.02 -20.14 -1.99
CA GLN A 360 13.33 -19.12 -2.81
C GLN A 360 14.15 -17.84 -2.93
N LEU A 361 14.75 -17.35 -1.82
CA LEU A 361 15.62 -16.19 -1.85
C LEU A 361 16.88 -16.45 -2.68
N SER A 362 17.49 -17.63 -2.55
CA SER A 362 18.65 -18.01 -3.36
C SER A 362 18.30 -18.07 -4.85
N ALA A 363 17.13 -18.62 -5.20
CA ALA A 363 16.66 -18.64 -6.59
C ALA A 363 16.48 -17.21 -7.13
N TYR A 364 15.88 -16.32 -6.38
CA TYR A 364 15.75 -14.90 -6.76
C TYR A 364 17.13 -14.25 -6.95
N LEU A 365 18.05 -14.38 -5.99
CA LEU A 365 19.38 -13.76 -6.06
C LEU A 365 20.19 -14.20 -7.30
N GLN A 366 19.98 -15.42 -7.80
CA GLN A 366 20.62 -15.90 -9.02
C GLN A 366 20.13 -15.19 -10.29
N THR A 367 18.91 -14.64 -10.29
CA THR A 367 18.38 -13.89 -11.44
C THR A 367 19.01 -12.51 -11.57
N VAL A 368 19.49 -11.93 -10.46
CA VAL A 368 20.04 -10.57 -10.42
C VAL A 368 21.44 -10.55 -11.04
N PRO A 369 21.72 -9.68 -12.02
CA PRO A 369 23.05 -9.57 -12.65
C PRO A 369 24.12 -9.03 -11.68
N GLY A 370 25.37 -9.26 -12.03
CA GLY A 370 26.53 -8.69 -11.34
C GLY A 370 27.07 -9.56 -10.18
N ALA A 371 28.00 -9.01 -9.40
CA ALA A 371 28.81 -9.69 -8.41
C ALA A 371 28.21 -9.70 -6.99
N GLY A 372 26.94 -9.37 -6.80
CA GLY A 372 26.26 -9.42 -5.51
C GLY A 372 26.03 -10.84 -5.00
N PRO A 373 25.46 -10.99 -3.78
CA PRO A 373 25.08 -12.29 -3.22
C PRO A 373 24.20 -13.09 -4.19
N LYS A 374 24.44 -14.42 -4.26
CA LYS A 374 23.71 -15.35 -5.13
C LYS A 374 22.99 -16.46 -4.36
N SER A 375 23.21 -16.50 -3.04
CA SER A 375 22.63 -17.49 -2.14
C SER A 375 22.38 -16.90 -0.76
N LEU A 376 21.64 -17.65 0.07
CA LEU A 376 21.48 -17.33 1.48
C LEU A 376 22.85 -17.35 2.20
N ASP A 377 23.74 -18.29 1.86
CA ASP A 377 25.09 -18.37 2.42
C ASP A 377 25.91 -17.12 2.10
N ASP A 378 25.85 -16.61 0.87
CA ASP A 378 26.53 -15.37 0.51
C ASP A 378 26.03 -14.18 1.33
N LEU A 379 24.71 -14.12 1.63
CA LEU A 379 24.15 -13.10 2.52
C LEU A 379 24.68 -13.24 3.94
N ILE A 380 24.70 -14.46 4.49
CA ILE A 380 25.24 -14.74 5.84
C ILE A 380 26.70 -14.27 5.93
N GLN A 381 27.54 -14.69 4.98
CA GLN A 381 28.97 -14.29 4.95
C GLN A 381 29.12 -12.78 4.77
N GLY A 382 28.32 -12.18 3.89
CA GLY A 382 28.34 -10.75 3.67
C GLY A 382 27.97 -9.96 4.93
N TYR A 383 26.95 -10.38 5.68
CA TYR A 383 26.57 -9.73 6.93
C TYR A 383 27.61 -9.90 8.04
N LYS A 384 28.22 -11.08 8.16
CA LYS A 384 29.31 -11.31 9.12
C LYS A 384 30.56 -10.46 8.85
N ALA A 385 30.78 -10.10 7.59
CA ALA A 385 31.89 -9.25 7.18
C ALA A 385 31.64 -7.75 7.41
N LEU A 386 30.42 -7.32 7.75
CA LEU A 386 30.12 -5.92 8.03
C LEU A 386 30.72 -5.48 9.37
N PRO A 387 31.16 -4.21 9.50
CA PRO A 387 31.61 -3.68 10.76
C PRO A 387 30.54 -3.80 11.85
N VAL A 388 30.93 -4.24 13.04
CA VAL A 388 30.04 -4.27 14.21
C VAL A 388 30.16 -2.94 14.92
N GLU A 389 29.15 -2.08 14.75
CA GLU A 389 29.04 -0.81 15.45
C GLU A 389 28.22 -1.01 16.74
N SER A 390 28.82 -0.70 17.89
CA SER A 390 28.15 -0.76 19.19
C SER A 390 27.52 0.61 19.52
N PRO A 391 26.32 0.69 20.15
CA PRO A 391 25.52 -0.42 20.68
C PRO A 391 24.51 -1.01 19.68
N HIS A 392 24.33 -0.43 18.50
CA HIS A 392 23.34 -0.84 17.52
C HIS A 392 24.02 -1.18 16.18
N PRO A 393 24.44 -2.44 15.97
CA PRO A 393 25.03 -2.85 14.69
C PRO A 393 24.06 -2.57 13.54
N ILE A 394 24.60 -2.28 12.34
CA ILE A 394 23.83 -1.92 11.15
C ILE A 394 22.81 -3.02 10.75
N VAL A 395 23.15 -4.28 11.03
CA VAL A 395 22.27 -5.46 10.86
C VAL A 395 21.96 -6.07 12.22
N SER A 396 20.73 -6.50 12.45
CA SER A 396 20.36 -7.22 13.66
C SER A 396 21.12 -8.56 13.75
N PRO A 397 21.75 -8.88 14.88
CA PRO A 397 22.33 -10.21 15.12
C PRO A 397 21.29 -11.34 14.96
N ALA A 398 20.06 -11.12 15.42
CA ALA A 398 18.97 -12.10 15.31
C ALA A 398 18.65 -12.47 13.84
N ARG A 399 18.90 -11.57 12.88
CA ARG A 399 18.78 -11.89 11.46
C ARG A 399 19.83 -12.90 11.01
N ILE A 400 21.08 -12.72 11.44
CA ILE A 400 22.19 -13.61 11.06
C ILE A 400 21.93 -15.00 11.64
N GLU A 401 21.59 -15.06 12.93
CA GLU A 401 21.26 -16.32 13.62
C GLU A 401 20.08 -17.05 12.96
N TYR A 402 19.04 -16.30 12.56
CA TYR A 402 17.90 -16.87 11.84
C TYR A 402 18.30 -17.43 10.48
N TYR A 403 19.11 -16.72 9.71
CA TYR A 403 19.56 -17.19 8.40
C TYR A 403 20.45 -18.42 8.51
N GLU A 404 21.30 -18.51 9.54
CA GLU A 404 22.09 -19.71 9.85
C GLU A 404 21.17 -20.90 10.16
N LYS A 405 20.16 -20.71 11.04
CA LYS A 405 19.16 -21.73 11.37
C LYS A 405 18.45 -22.26 10.11
N VAL A 406 17.98 -21.39 9.23
CA VAL A 406 17.25 -21.82 8.04
C VAL A 406 18.13 -22.39 6.95
N ALA A 407 19.41 -22.01 6.87
CA ALA A 407 20.39 -22.62 5.96
C ALA A 407 20.68 -24.09 6.29
N GLU A 408 20.56 -24.49 7.56
CA GLU A 408 20.71 -25.88 8.02
C GLU A 408 19.43 -26.72 7.83
N SER A 409 18.31 -26.09 7.41
CA SER A 409 17.03 -26.77 7.27
C SER A 409 17.01 -27.72 6.05
N SER A 410 16.13 -28.73 6.09
CA SER A 410 15.87 -29.64 4.96
C SER A 410 15.15 -28.96 3.78
N GLY A 411 14.80 -27.68 3.90
CA GLY A 411 14.09 -26.90 2.90
C GLY A 411 12.73 -27.53 2.57
N VAL A 412 12.27 -27.31 1.34
CA VAL A 412 10.95 -27.76 0.87
C VAL A 412 10.80 -29.29 0.70
N ALA A 413 11.85 -30.06 0.94
CA ALA A 413 11.78 -31.53 0.97
C ALA A 413 11.36 -32.09 2.35
N ASP A 414 11.18 -31.22 3.36
CA ASP A 414 10.72 -31.57 4.70
C ASP A 414 9.30 -32.18 4.67
N ILE A 415 9.11 -33.33 5.33
CA ILE A 415 7.84 -34.05 5.31
C ILE A 415 6.73 -33.31 6.05
N GLU A 416 7.08 -32.61 7.15
CA GLU A 416 6.11 -31.81 7.90
C GLU A 416 5.69 -30.56 7.14
N TYR A 417 6.63 -29.92 6.44
CA TYR A 417 6.34 -28.83 5.50
C TYR A 417 5.38 -29.31 4.41
N LEU A 418 5.69 -30.41 3.72
CA LEU A 418 4.82 -30.97 2.67
C LEU A 418 3.42 -31.25 3.20
N TYR A 419 3.31 -31.89 4.37
CA TYR A 419 2.02 -32.15 5.01
C TYR A 419 1.27 -30.83 5.34
N THR A 420 1.99 -29.82 5.80
CA THR A 420 1.39 -28.53 6.16
C THR A 420 0.84 -27.82 4.92
N VAL A 421 1.59 -27.73 3.84
CA VAL A 421 1.15 -27.00 2.63
C VAL A 421 0.08 -27.76 1.83
N THR A 422 0.07 -29.11 1.89
CA THR A 422 -0.88 -29.93 1.13
C THR A 422 -2.15 -30.29 1.91
N ASN A 423 -2.14 -30.19 3.24
CA ASN A 423 -3.30 -30.58 4.09
C ASN A 423 -3.70 -29.45 5.04
N LYS A 424 -2.83 -29.04 6.00
CA LYS A 424 -3.23 -28.09 7.04
C LYS A 424 -3.71 -26.75 6.47
N LEU A 425 -3.00 -26.15 5.49
CA LEU A 425 -3.39 -24.89 4.88
C LEU A 425 -4.72 -24.99 4.10
N PRO A 426 -4.94 -26.01 3.24
CA PRO A 426 -6.25 -26.23 2.62
C PRO A 426 -7.37 -26.43 3.62
N ASP A 427 -7.16 -27.20 4.69
CA ASP A 427 -8.17 -27.46 5.72
C ASP A 427 -8.55 -26.17 6.46
N SER A 428 -7.57 -25.35 6.83
CA SER A 428 -7.80 -24.04 7.45
C SER A 428 -8.61 -23.10 6.52
N ARG A 429 -8.29 -23.09 5.22
CA ARG A 429 -9.03 -22.31 4.20
C ARG A 429 -10.49 -22.75 4.12
N ASN A 430 -10.72 -24.05 4.00
CA ASN A 430 -12.06 -24.62 3.93
C ASN A 430 -12.85 -24.34 5.21
N GLY A 431 -12.23 -24.50 6.38
CA GLY A 431 -12.87 -24.22 7.66
C GLY A 431 -13.37 -22.78 7.81
N VAL A 432 -12.62 -21.79 7.28
CA VAL A 432 -13.06 -20.39 7.27
C VAL A 432 -14.19 -20.15 6.29
N VAL A 433 -14.12 -20.71 5.06
CA VAL A 433 -15.21 -20.62 4.08
C VAL A 433 -16.49 -21.20 4.66
N ASP A 434 -16.43 -22.39 5.25
CA ASP A 434 -17.58 -23.06 5.87
C ASP A 434 -18.18 -22.25 7.03
N ALA A 435 -17.33 -21.60 7.83
CA ALA A 435 -17.80 -20.74 8.92
C ALA A 435 -18.51 -19.50 8.37
N MET A 436 -17.96 -18.85 7.35
CA MET A 436 -18.58 -17.70 6.71
C MET A 436 -19.90 -18.08 6.00
N ASP A 437 -19.95 -19.21 5.31
CA ASP A 437 -21.15 -19.67 4.58
C ASP A 437 -22.27 -20.09 5.53
N ARG A 438 -21.95 -20.81 6.60
CA ARG A 438 -22.93 -21.18 7.65
C ARG A 438 -23.66 -19.97 8.22
N HIS A 439 -22.94 -18.89 8.41
CA HIS A 439 -23.48 -17.63 8.93
C HIS A 439 -23.93 -16.66 7.84
N LYS A 440 -23.78 -17.02 6.55
CA LYS A 440 -24.10 -16.20 5.38
C LYS A 440 -23.45 -14.82 5.45
N LEU A 441 -22.15 -14.77 5.72
CA LEU A 441 -21.41 -13.53 5.93
C LEU A 441 -20.89 -12.95 4.61
N ASP A 442 -21.04 -11.65 4.47
CA ASP A 442 -20.38 -10.87 3.41
C ASP A 442 -18.90 -10.62 3.74
N ALA A 443 -18.58 -10.40 5.01
CA ALA A 443 -17.22 -10.15 5.50
C ALA A 443 -17.08 -10.50 6.99
N LEU A 444 -15.83 -10.61 7.47
CA LEU A 444 -15.49 -10.46 8.88
C LEU A 444 -14.92 -9.08 9.13
N VAL A 445 -15.09 -8.55 10.36
CA VAL A 445 -14.41 -7.33 10.82
C VAL A 445 -13.73 -7.57 12.16
N PHE A 446 -12.58 -6.94 12.34
CA PHE A 446 -11.77 -7.00 13.56
C PHE A 446 -10.75 -5.84 13.54
N PRO A 447 -10.11 -5.51 14.69
CA PRO A 447 -9.00 -4.57 14.71
C PRO A 447 -7.87 -5.11 13.83
N THR A 448 -7.38 -4.35 12.85
CA THR A 448 -6.28 -4.78 11.97
C THR A 448 -5.05 -5.19 12.78
N MET A 449 -4.78 -4.45 13.85
CA MET A 449 -3.87 -4.85 14.91
C MET A 449 -4.57 -4.63 16.27
N PRO A 450 -4.44 -5.55 17.23
CA PRO A 450 -5.03 -5.38 18.57
C PRO A 450 -4.34 -4.28 19.39
N CYS A 451 -3.15 -3.83 18.98
CA CYS A 451 -2.36 -2.81 19.64
C CYS A 451 -2.03 -1.66 18.68
N THR A 452 -1.63 -0.52 19.22
CA THR A 452 -1.17 0.64 18.45
C THR A 452 0.27 0.46 17.95
N ALA A 453 0.78 1.44 17.17
CA ALA A 453 2.19 1.49 16.79
C ALA A 453 3.10 1.32 18.01
N SER A 454 4.07 0.40 17.94
CA SER A 454 5.03 0.15 19.02
C SER A 454 6.03 1.29 19.16
N PRO A 455 6.67 1.48 20.32
CA PRO A 455 7.85 2.33 20.42
C PRO A 455 8.95 1.86 19.45
N LEU A 456 9.76 2.79 18.97
CA LEU A 456 10.96 2.43 18.24
C LEU A 456 11.86 1.54 19.13
N PHE A 457 12.55 0.56 18.55
CA PHE A 457 13.45 -0.32 19.30
C PHE A 457 14.58 0.44 20.06
N THR A 458 14.78 1.71 19.72
CA THR A 458 15.72 2.62 20.38
C THR A 458 15.11 3.46 21.51
N ASN A 459 13.80 3.35 21.76
CA ASN A 459 13.07 4.21 22.68
C ASN A 459 12.12 3.41 23.57
N GLU A 460 11.97 3.85 24.80
CA GLU A 460 10.88 3.44 25.68
C GLU A 460 9.74 4.48 25.61
N ASP A 461 8.50 4.03 25.69
CA ASP A 461 7.34 4.90 25.76
C ASP A 461 6.28 4.30 26.71
N PRO A 462 6.12 4.89 27.91
CA PRO A 462 5.18 4.37 28.91
C PRO A 462 3.71 4.49 28.50
N THR A 463 3.39 5.19 27.41
CA THR A 463 2.03 5.27 26.87
C THR A 463 1.68 4.08 25.97
N TYR A 464 2.64 3.21 25.67
CA TYR A 464 2.39 2.00 24.90
C TYR A 464 1.73 0.93 25.78
N VAL A 465 0.53 0.52 25.38
CA VAL A 465 -0.23 -0.56 26.03
C VAL A 465 -0.56 -1.63 25.01
N CYS A 466 -0.14 -2.85 25.30
CA CYS A 466 -0.46 -4.04 24.51
C CYS A 466 -0.61 -5.24 25.44
N ASN A 467 -1.85 -5.68 25.68
CA ASN A 467 -2.20 -6.71 26.65
C ASN A 467 -2.29 -8.12 26.04
N VAL A 468 -1.93 -8.27 24.78
CA VAL A 468 -1.85 -9.58 24.09
C VAL A 468 -0.38 -9.96 23.88
N PRO A 469 -0.05 -11.25 23.94
CA PRO A 469 1.33 -11.71 23.77
C PRO A 469 1.85 -11.49 22.35
N ASP A 470 0.95 -11.48 21.36
CA ASP A 470 1.29 -11.31 19.96
C ASP A 470 0.43 -10.22 19.32
N PRO A 471 0.99 -9.01 19.07
CA PRO A 471 0.27 -7.93 18.41
C PRO A 471 -0.02 -8.17 16.93
N TRP A 472 0.52 -9.23 16.32
CA TRP A 472 0.35 -9.58 14.92
C TRP A 472 -0.75 -10.62 14.66
N ILE A 473 -1.32 -11.20 15.72
CA ILE A 473 -2.25 -12.33 15.68
C ILE A 473 -3.40 -12.16 14.67
N ALA A 474 -3.95 -10.95 14.53
CA ALA A 474 -5.04 -10.67 13.59
C ALA A 474 -4.59 -10.78 12.12
N GLY A 475 -3.30 -10.55 11.85
CA GLY A 475 -2.71 -10.65 10.52
C GLY A 475 -2.65 -12.07 9.98
N TYR A 476 -2.56 -13.08 10.83
CA TYR A 476 -2.34 -14.46 10.41
C TYR A 476 -3.53 -15.06 9.66
N LEU A 477 -4.76 -14.65 9.98
CA LEU A 477 -5.95 -15.11 9.29
C LEU A 477 -5.85 -14.94 7.77
N GLY A 478 -5.55 -13.72 7.31
CA GLY A 478 -5.42 -13.43 5.88
C GLY A 478 -4.22 -14.10 5.22
N CYS A 479 -3.16 -14.43 5.99
CA CYS A 479 -1.95 -15.08 5.48
C CYS A 479 -2.17 -16.57 5.26
N VAL A 480 -2.60 -17.29 6.29
CA VAL A 480 -2.83 -18.75 6.25
C VAL A 480 -3.87 -19.12 5.21
N THR A 481 -4.94 -18.34 5.12
CA THR A 481 -6.00 -18.61 4.14
C THR A 481 -5.64 -18.11 2.72
N GLY A 482 -4.78 -17.11 2.59
CA GLY A 482 -4.53 -16.43 1.32
C GLY A 482 -5.71 -15.56 0.87
N PHE A 483 -6.70 -15.30 1.73
CA PHE A 483 -7.93 -14.58 1.39
C PHE A 483 -7.75 -13.05 1.49
N PRO A 484 -8.62 -12.26 0.81
CA PRO A 484 -8.46 -10.83 0.73
C PRO A 484 -8.83 -10.13 2.03
N GLU A 485 -8.15 -9.00 2.26
CA GLU A 485 -8.41 -8.14 3.41
C GLU A 485 -8.17 -6.67 3.05
N VAL A 486 -9.10 -5.80 3.42
CA VAL A 486 -9.02 -4.35 3.26
C VAL A 486 -8.96 -3.70 4.63
N THR A 487 -7.84 -3.03 4.92
CA THR A 487 -7.65 -2.23 6.14
C THR A 487 -7.99 -0.78 5.86
N VAL A 488 -8.80 -0.16 6.73
CA VAL A 488 -9.14 1.27 6.64
C VAL A 488 -9.01 1.95 8.01
N PRO A 489 -8.74 3.27 8.07
CA PRO A 489 -8.71 4.02 9.32
C PRO A 489 -10.04 3.95 10.07
N ALA A 490 -10.00 3.65 11.37
CA ALA A 490 -11.17 3.54 12.24
C ALA A 490 -11.23 4.64 13.31
N GLY A 491 -10.14 5.33 13.56
CA GLY A 491 -10.06 6.39 14.57
C GLY A 491 -8.62 6.70 14.96
N MET A 492 -8.50 7.41 16.08
CA MET A 492 -7.22 7.81 16.66
C MET A 492 -7.27 7.54 18.17
N THR A 493 -6.13 7.19 18.76
CA THR A 493 -5.98 7.20 20.23
C THR A 493 -5.95 8.62 20.77
N GLN A 494 -6.07 8.78 22.09
CA GLN A 494 -5.88 10.07 22.78
C GLN A 494 -4.46 10.66 22.56
N HIS A 495 -3.47 9.81 22.25
CA HIS A 495 -2.10 10.21 21.93
C HIS A 495 -1.87 10.47 20.44
N GLY A 496 -2.93 10.51 19.62
CA GLY A 496 -2.87 10.83 18.20
C GLY A 496 -2.27 9.72 17.34
N LEU A 497 -2.34 8.45 17.76
CA LEU A 497 -1.94 7.31 16.96
C LEU A 497 -3.13 6.73 16.20
N PRO A 498 -2.99 6.41 14.90
CA PRO A 498 -4.05 5.81 14.11
C PRO A 498 -4.44 4.41 14.59
N ILE A 499 -5.72 4.10 14.39
CA ILE A 499 -6.33 2.78 14.60
C ILE A 499 -7.03 2.39 13.29
N GLY A 500 -6.87 1.15 12.86
CA GLY A 500 -7.52 0.60 11.67
C GLY A 500 -8.44 -0.56 11.97
N ILE A 501 -9.45 -0.71 11.12
CA ILE A 501 -10.36 -1.86 11.07
C ILE A 501 -10.14 -2.62 9.77
N SER A 502 -10.12 -3.94 9.85
CA SER A 502 -10.04 -4.85 8.71
C SER A 502 -11.43 -5.34 8.29
N PHE A 503 -11.64 -5.39 6.96
CA PHE A 503 -12.70 -6.11 6.29
C PHE A 503 -12.07 -7.30 5.59
N TYR A 504 -12.37 -8.51 6.05
CA TYR A 504 -11.82 -9.76 5.53
C TYR A 504 -12.92 -10.58 4.86
N GLY A 505 -12.61 -11.21 3.73
CA GLY A 505 -13.58 -11.95 2.93
C GLY A 505 -13.12 -13.31 2.44
N LYS A 506 -14.00 -14.02 1.74
CA LYS A 506 -13.69 -15.25 1.01
C LYS A 506 -12.79 -14.94 -0.21
N PRO A 507 -12.14 -15.94 -0.83
CA PRO A 507 -11.27 -15.67 -1.98
C PRO A 507 -12.03 -14.97 -3.09
N TYR A 508 -11.37 -14.02 -3.73
CA TYR A 508 -11.88 -13.23 -4.86
C TYR A 508 -13.12 -12.37 -4.55
N THR A 509 -13.30 -12.00 -3.27
CA THR A 509 -14.39 -11.07 -2.87
C THR A 509 -13.90 -9.63 -2.69
N GLU A 510 -12.76 -9.25 -3.25
CA GLU A 510 -12.24 -7.88 -3.23
C GLU A 510 -13.30 -6.84 -3.62
N PRO A 511 -14.12 -7.03 -4.68
CA PRO A 511 -15.16 -6.08 -5.02
C PRO A 511 -16.14 -5.81 -3.87
N ARG A 512 -16.55 -6.85 -3.15
CA ARG A 512 -17.45 -6.73 -2.00
C ARG A 512 -16.78 -6.03 -0.82
N LEU A 513 -15.52 -6.38 -0.53
CA LEU A 513 -14.76 -5.76 0.56
C LEU A 513 -14.49 -4.27 0.28
N ILE A 514 -14.14 -3.93 -0.95
CA ILE A 514 -13.95 -2.53 -1.39
C ILE A 514 -15.26 -1.74 -1.21
N ALA A 515 -16.42 -2.31 -1.60
CA ALA A 515 -17.71 -1.67 -1.43
C ALA A 515 -18.02 -1.38 0.06
N LEU A 516 -17.85 -2.38 0.93
CA LEU A 516 -18.09 -2.24 2.38
C LEU A 516 -17.14 -1.24 3.03
N ALA A 517 -15.84 -1.32 2.71
CA ALA A 517 -14.80 -0.42 3.20
C ALA A 517 -15.05 1.03 2.73
N TYR A 518 -15.42 1.23 1.47
CA TYR A 518 -15.76 2.53 0.92
C TYR A 518 -16.99 3.14 1.60
N ALA A 519 -18.07 2.37 1.77
CA ALA A 519 -19.26 2.85 2.48
C ALA A 519 -18.92 3.30 3.91
N TYR A 520 -18.08 2.53 4.60
CA TYR A 520 -17.60 2.86 5.94
C TYR A 520 -16.72 4.12 5.95
N GLU A 521 -15.73 4.20 5.07
CA GLU A 521 -14.84 5.35 4.92
C GLU A 521 -15.62 6.64 4.66
N GLN A 522 -16.54 6.61 3.68
CA GLN A 522 -17.34 7.79 3.32
C GLN A 522 -18.25 8.28 4.45
N ALA A 523 -18.72 7.37 5.30
CA ALA A 523 -19.58 7.70 6.44
C ALA A 523 -18.81 8.18 7.68
N THR A 524 -17.50 7.94 7.77
CA THR A 524 -16.72 8.23 8.97
C THR A 524 -15.62 9.27 8.77
N GLN A 525 -14.97 9.29 7.61
CA GLN A 525 -13.83 10.17 7.30
C GLN A 525 -12.80 10.15 8.44
N ALA A 526 -12.47 8.91 8.91
CA ALA A 526 -11.71 8.70 10.14
C ALA A 526 -10.22 9.06 10.03
N ARG A 527 -9.68 9.11 8.79
CA ARG A 527 -8.29 9.50 8.56
C ARG A 527 -8.01 10.94 9.01
N LYS A 528 -6.85 11.17 9.60
CA LYS A 528 -6.32 12.50 9.94
C LYS A 528 -4.97 12.72 9.27
N ILE A 529 -4.66 13.97 8.95
CA ILE A 529 -3.35 14.34 8.38
C ILE A 529 -2.29 14.25 9.49
N PRO A 530 -1.12 13.63 9.21
CA PRO A 530 -0.04 13.58 10.19
C PRO A 530 0.47 14.97 10.58
N PRO A 531 0.68 15.25 11.87
CA PRO A 531 1.10 16.57 12.35
C PRO A 531 2.56 16.91 11.97
N THR A 532 3.40 15.92 11.72
CA THR A 532 4.84 16.14 11.47
C THR A 532 5.15 16.51 10.02
N THR A 533 4.18 16.38 9.11
CA THR A 533 4.36 16.63 7.67
C THR A 533 3.27 17.58 7.12
N PRO A 534 3.14 18.82 7.68
CA PRO A 534 2.13 19.78 7.26
C PRO A 534 2.29 20.22 5.79
N PRO A 535 1.36 21.02 5.21
CA PRO A 535 1.56 21.64 3.91
C PRO A 535 2.87 22.43 3.84
N LEU A 536 3.59 22.34 2.72
CA LEU A 536 4.71 23.24 2.46
C LEU A 536 4.19 24.66 2.23
N LYS A 537 4.89 25.66 2.76
CA LYS A 537 4.55 27.09 2.61
C LYS A 537 4.85 27.60 1.21
#